data_13079e2c1ba3f2a7a9cc8a9d350bbd27
#
_entry.id   13079e2c1ba3f2a7a9cc8a9d350bbd27
#
_cell.length_a   1.000
_cell.length_b   1.000
_cell.length_c   1.000
_cell.angle_alpha   90.00
_cell.angle_beta   90.00
_cell.angle_gamma   90.00
#
_symmetry.space_group_name_H-M   'P 1'
#
loop_
_entity.id
_entity.type
_entity.pdbx_description
1 polymer ?
#
loop_
_entity_poly.entity_id
_entity_poly.type
_entity_poly.pdbx_seq_one_letter_code
_entity_poly.pdbx_strand_id
1 'polypeptide(L)' 'MDLKNRRIAVRIDDPELRYQLSELLMKNRAVVHGARDEVELQRLLDKFGVEIVMATVKPVRIGLN' A
#
# COMPACT_ATOMS: atom_id res chain seq x y z
N MET A 1 -0.68 -2.73 18.06
CA MET A 1 0.51 -3.16 17.27
C MET A 1 1.38 -1.94 17.00
N ASP A 2 2.67 -2.08 17.24
CA ASP A 2 3.58 -0.95 17.02
C ASP A 2 4.35 -1.18 15.73
N LEU A 3 4.13 -0.31 14.75
CA LEU A 3 4.80 -0.38 13.46
C LEU A 3 5.90 0.68 13.34
N LYS A 4 6.42 1.12 14.45
CA LYS A 4 7.39 2.21 14.49
C LYS A 4 8.55 1.98 13.53
N ASN A 5 8.75 2.94 12.63
CA ASN A 5 9.84 2.94 11.64
C ASN A 5 9.76 1.82 10.59
N ARG A 6 8.66 1.07 10.54
CA ARG A 6 8.47 0.09 9.47
C ARG A 6 8.09 0.81 8.20
N ARG A 7 8.72 0.47 7.10
CA ARG A 7 8.44 1.06 5.80
C ARG A 7 7.45 0.19 5.06
N ILE A 8 6.28 0.77 4.79
CA ILE A 8 5.17 0.04 4.18
C ILE A 8 4.77 0.74 2.89
N ALA A 9 4.71 -0.01 1.81
CA ALA A 9 4.18 0.48 0.55
C ALA A 9 2.71 0.05 0.44
N VAL A 10 1.83 1.00 0.15
CA VAL A 10 0.41 0.75 0.01
C VAL A 10 0.04 0.98 -1.45
N ARG A 11 -0.29 -0.08 -2.18
CA ARG A 11 -0.72 0.00 -3.57
C ARG A 11 -2.22 -0.24 -3.66
N ILE A 12 -2.96 0.82 -3.67
CA ILE A 12 -4.42 0.78 -3.74
C ILE A 12 -4.88 1.79 -4.78
N ASP A 13 -5.69 1.34 -5.71
CA ASP A 13 -6.17 2.19 -6.80
C ASP A 13 -7.12 3.28 -6.30
N ASP A 14 -7.98 2.94 -5.36
CA ASP A 14 -8.95 3.88 -4.80
C ASP A 14 -8.23 4.88 -3.91
N PRO A 15 -8.21 6.16 -4.26
CA PRO A 15 -7.48 7.15 -3.48
C PRO A 15 -8.04 7.35 -2.07
N GLU A 16 -9.33 7.20 -1.90
CA GLU A 16 -9.93 7.36 -0.57
C GLU A 16 -9.52 6.22 0.35
N LEU A 17 -9.61 4.99 -0.13
CA LEU A 17 -9.20 3.83 0.65
C LEU A 17 -7.71 3.87 0.93
N ARG A 18 -6.91 4.27 -0.06
CA ARG A 18 -5.47 4.41 0.12
C ARG A 18 -5.14 5.42 1.21
N TYR A 19 -5.87 6.54 1.22
CA TYR A 19 -5.68 7.58 2.22
C TYR A 19 -6.04 7.07 3.61
N GLN A 20 -7.20 6.42 3.74
CA GLN A 20 -7.67 5.91 5.03
C GLN A 20 -6.71 4.88 5.61
N LEU A 21 -6.25 3.95 4.79
CA LEU A 21 -5.32 2.93 5.25
C LEU A 21 -3.97 3.54 5.62
N SER A 22 -3.50 4.49 4.80
CA SER A 22 -2.24 5.17 5.09
C SER A 22 -2.30 5.92 6.41
N GLU A 23 -3.42 6.59 6.70
CA GLU A 23 -3.58 7.28 7.97
C GLU A 23 -3.54 6.32 9.15
N LEU A 24 -4.22 5.18 9.02
CA LEU A 24 -4.23 4.19 10.08
C LEU A 24 -2.82 3.66 10.37
N LEU A 25 -2.07 3.39 9.31
CA LEU A 25 -0.70 2.91 9.47
C LEU A 25 0.20 3.98 10.07
N MET A 26 0.04 5.22 9.66
CA MET A 26 0.83 6.31 10.23
C MET A 26 0.52 6.54 11.69
N LYS A 27 -0.71 6.32 12.11
CA LYS A 27 -1.06 6.37 13.53
C LYS A 27 -0.31 5.32 14.35
N ASN A 28 0.09 4.25 13.69
CA ASN A 28 0.90 3.20 14.32
C ASN A 28 2.39 3.42 14.09
N ARG A 29 2.77 4.64 13.72
CA ARG A 29 4.15 5.09 13.56
C ARG A 29 4.89 4.48 12.38
N ALA A 30 4.17 3.92 11.43
CA ALA A 30 4.79 3.39 10.22
C ALA A 30 5.18 4.51 9.26
N VAL A 31 6.18 4.26 8.45
CA VAL A 31 6.54 5.12 7.33
C VAL A 31 5.80 4.58 6.11
N VAL A 32 4.87 5.36 5.59
CA VAL A 32 3.97 4.89 4.53
C VAL A 32 4.29 5.55 3.21
N HIS A 33 4.38 4.74 2.17
CA HIS A 33 4.55 5.21 0.80
C HIS A 33 3.35 4.74 -0.01
N GLY A 34 2.62 5.67 -0.60
CA GLY A 34 1.46 5.34 -1.41
C GLY A 34 1.80 5.13 -2.86
N ALA A 35 1.20 4.14 -3.49
CA ALA A 35 1.34 3.87 -4.91
C ALA A 35 -0.04 3.64 -5.51
N ARG A 36 -0.27 4.20 -6.70
CA ARG A 36 -1.54 4.02 -7.39
C ARG A 36 -1.57 2.74 -8.19
N ASP A 37 -0.43 2.30 -8.65
CA ASP A 37 -0.34 1.15 -9.55
C ASP A 37 0.99 0.43 -9.37
N GLU A 38 1.16 -0.61 -10.13
CA GLU A 38 2.34 -1.46 -10.05
C GLU A 38 3.63 -0.72 -10.43
N VAL A 39 3.54 0.21 -11.37
CA VAL A 39 4.72 0.96 -11.80
C VAL A 39 5.25 1.83 -10.66
N GLU A 40 4.35 2.53 -9.98
CA GLU A 40 4.76 3.34 -8.84
C GLU A 40 5.29 2.45 -7.71
N LEU A 41 4.67 1.30 -7.50
CA LEU A 41 5.14 0.37 -6.49
C LEU A 41 6.57 -0.08 -6.75
N GLN A 42 6.88 -0.44 -8.00
CA GLN A 42 8.23 -0.86 -8.35
C GLN A 42 9.25 0.26 -8.11
N ARG A 43 8.88 1.49 -8.43
CA ARG A 43 9.75 2.63 -8.15
C ARG A 43 10.03 2.79 -6.66
N LEU A 44 9.01 2.58 -5.84
CA LEU A 44 9.16 2.67 -4.39
C LEU A 44 10.07 1.56 -3.86
N LEU A 45 9.90 0.36 -4.37
CA LEU A 45 10.71 -0.77 -3.95
C LEU A 45 12.18 -0.56 -4.33
N ASP A 46 12.43 0.03 -5.50
CA ASP A 46 13.79 0.30 -5.94
C ASP A 46 14.45 1.44 -5.18
N LYS A 47 13.66 2.42 -4.77
CA LYS A 47 14.20 3.64 -4.19
C LYS A 47 14.27 3.61 -2.67
N PHE A 48 13.34 2.95 -2.03
CA PHE A 48 13.25 2.89 -0.57
C PHE A 48 13.33 1.43 -0.10
N GLY A 49 13.83 1.25 1.09
CA GLY A 49 13.87 -0.09 1.67
C GLY A 49 12.52 -0.47 2.26
N VAL A 50 11.58 -0.86 1.42
CA VAL A 50 10.24 -1.23 1.84
C VAL A 50 10.24 -2.63 2.44
N GLU A 51 9.67 -2.77 3.62
CA GLU A 51 9.63 -4.07 4.30
C GLU A 51 8.32 -4.81 4.07
N ILE A 52 7.22 -4.08 3.91
CA ILE A 52 5.89 -4.67 3.79
C ILE A 52 5.18 -4.01 2.61
N VAL A 53 4.51 -4.82 1.82
CA VAL A 53 3.70 -4.33 0.71
C VAL A 53 2.25 -4.72 0.98
N MET A 54 1.37 -3.72 1.02
CA MET A 54 -0.06 -3.95 1.11
C MET A 54 -0.69 -3.57 -0.21
N ALA A 55 -1.41 -4.49 -0.82
CA ALA A 55 -2.03 -4.27 -2.11
C ALA A 55 -3.43 -4.83 -2.11
N THR A 56 -4.34 -4.12 -2.79
CA THR A 56 -5.66 -4.67 -3.03
C THR A 56 -5.58 -5.55 -4.27
N VAL A 57 -6.13 -6.73 -4.16
CA VAL A 57 -6.24 -7.63 -5.30
C VAL A 57 -7.66 -7.48 -5.81
N LYS A 58 -7.80 -7.08 -7.05
CA LYS A 58 -9.12 -7.04 -7.65
C LYS A 58 -9.62 -8.45 -7.79
N PRO A 59 -10.84 -8.74 -7.30
CA PRO A 59 -11.38 -10.08 -7.47
C PRO A 59 -11.51 -10.37 -8.96
N VAL A 60 -10.98 -11.51 -9.36
CA VAL A 60 -11.13 -11.95 -10.72
C VAL A 60 -12.58 -12.37 -10.90
N ARG A 61 -13.32 -11.62 -11.69
CA ARG A 61 -14.63 -12.03 -12.07
C ARG A 61 -14.47 -13.14 -13.08
N ILE A 62 -14.68 -14.31 -12.65
CA ILE A 62 -14.89 -15.41 -13.57
C ILE A 62 -16.25 -15.16 -14.10
N GLY A 63 -16.33 -14.78 -15.30
CA GLY A 63 -17.55 -14.38 -15.91
C GLY A 63 -18.56 -15.42 -16.00
N LEU A 64 -19.24 -15.54 -14.94
CA LEU A 64 -20.38 -16.36 -14.99
C LEU A 64 -21.51 -15.49 -15.08
N ASN A 65 -21.79 -14.98 -15.95
CA ASN A 65 -22.90 -14.18 -15.94
C ASN A 65 -23.85 -14.51 -16.69
#